data_7dd620d29a120517e1fcf3b8e3bd43fc
#
_entry.id   7dd620d29a120517e1fcf3b8e3bd43fc
#
_cell.length_a   1.000
_cell.length_b   1.000
_cell.length_c   1.000
_cell.angle_alpha   90.00
_cell.angle_beta   90.00
_cell.angle_gamma   90.00
#
_symmetry.space_group_name_H-M   'P 1'
#
loop_
_entity.id
_entity.type
_entity.pdbx_description
1 polymer ?
#
loop_
_entity_poly.entity_id
_entity_poly.type
_entity_poly.pdbx_seq_one_letter_code
_entity_poly.pdbx_strand_id
1 'polypeptide(L)'
;QLGQTTDAMVENLGSIGSAELVFDGLTDGTEYIAYAIGIDEMFYVNSKAGMTEFTTKKAVTSSNTFTVDIQETTFCSVTGTVTPSNDDPFICTIMTTSQLEGFGDDADAMYEIASSYIKWDILDDILYEGETVNLESISYLEPETEYTVVCFGWDEAPTTALSKTPFKTKAAGGNPKGQDITFSITSVMHNKAIVEITPKLGLHYFYDCMPAALLEEYKASEGSEDEAICRFLDERIDFGAEYFSST
;
A
#
# COMPACT_ATOMS: atom_id res chain seq x y z
N GLN A 1 -38.42 9.70 -0.89
CA GLN A 1 -38.79 8.61 -1.81
C GLN A 1 -37.73 8.49 -2.86
N LEU A 2 -36.87 7.50 -2.70
CA LEU A 2 -35.90 7.07 -3.70
C LEU A 2 -36.73 6.48 -4.86
N GLY A 3 -36.89 7.09 -5.97
CA GLY A 3 -37.74 6.67 -7.09
C GLY A 3 -37.42 5.29 -7.70
N GLN A 4 -37.10 4.34 -6.85
CA GLN A 4 -36.86 2.94 -7.18
C GLN A 4 -38.17 2.15 -7.11
N THR A 5 -38.35 1.21 -8.03
CA THR A 5 -39.44 0.25 -7.98
C THR A 5 -39.27 -0.68 -6.76
N THR A 6 -40.38 -1.25 -6.28
CA THR A 6 -40.36 -2.18 -5.13
C THR A 6 -39.37 -3.34 -5.30
N ASP A 7 -39.22 -3.86 -6.52
CA ASP A 7 -38.27 -4.94 -6.84
C ASP A 7 -36.80 -4.50 -6.61
N ALA A 8 -36.43 -3.29 -7.05
CA ALA A 8 -35.10 -2.74 -6.82
C ALA A 8 -34.82 -2.44 -5.33
N MET A 9 -35.84 -2.12 -4.54
CA MET A 9 -35.71 -1.95 -3.10
C MET A 9 -35.41 -3.29 -2.40
N VAL A 10 -36.04 -4.40 -2.81
CA VAL A 10 -35.79 -5.71 -2.22
C VAL A 10 -34.46 -6.29 -2.66
N GLU A 11 -34.05 -6.13 -3.90
CA GLU A 11 -32.73 -6.53 -4.38
C GLU A 11 -31.58 -5.81 -3.63
N ASN A 12 -31.81 -4.56 -3.22
CA ASN A 12 -30.79 -3.78 -2.52
C ASN A 12 -30.89 -3.78 -0.99
N LEU A 13 -32.07 -4.07 -0.42
CA LEU A 13 -32.32 -3.97 1.02
C LEU A 13 -32.85 -5.27 1.64
N GLY A 14 -33.20 -6.27 0.81
CA GLY A 14 -33.71 -7.55 1.27
C GLY A 14 -32.62 -8.62 1.34
N SER A 15 -32.73 -9.51 2.31
CA SER A 15 -31.88 -10.71 2.44
C SER A 15 -32.71 -11.91 2.75
N ILE A 16 -32.30 -13.10 2.26
CA ILE A 16 -32.90 -14.38 2.56
C ILE A 16 -31.89 -15.20 3.39
N GLY A 17 -32.35 -15.67 4.57
CA GLY A 17 -31.50 -16.40 5.50
C GLY A 17 -30.71 -15.50 6.43
N SER A 18 -29.56 -15.98 6.92
CA SER A 18 -28.65 -15.18 7.74
C SER A 18 -27.84 -14.23 6.88
N ALA A 19 -27.74 -12.97 7.28
CA ALA A 19 -26.94 -11.95 6.62
C ALA A 19 -26.06 -11.24 7.63
N GLU A 20 -24.84 -10.91 7.24
CA GLU A 20 -23.99 -9.96 7.92
C GLU A 20 -24.11 -8.62 7.18
N LEU A 21 -24.47 -7.59 7.92
CA LEU A 21 -24.75 -6.26 7.37
C LEU A 21 -23.84 -5.24 8.04
N VAL A 22 -23.21 -4.40 7.21
CA VAL A 22 -22.40 -3.26 7.64
C VAL A 22 -23.23 -2.00 7.47
N PHE A 23 -23.27 -1.17 8.50
CA PHE A 23 -23.92 0.14 8.48
C PHE A 23 -22.83 1.22 8.66
N ASP A 24 -22.49 1.90 7.58
CA ASP A 24 -21.47 2.96 7.53
C ASP A 24 -22.09 4.34 7.76
N GLY A 25 -21.27 5.36 7.95
CA GLY A 25 -21.70 6.75 8.08
C GLY A 25 -22.51 7.05 9.33
N LEU A 26 -22.39 6.21 10.36
CA LEU A 26 -23.03 6.44 11.64
C LEU A 26 -22.32 7.55 12.42
N THR A 27 -23.08 8.35 13.18
CA THR A 27 -22.53 9.38 14.07
C THR A 27 -21.94 8.72 15.32
N ASP A 28 -20.78 9.16 15.76
CA ASP A 28 -20.11 8.69 16.96
C ASP A 28 -20.92 8.94 18.23
N GLY A 29 -20.74 8.08 19.25
CA GLY A 29 -21.39 8.18 20.56
C GLY A 29 -22.93 8.24 20.51
N THR A 30 -23.53 7.77 19.41
CA THR A 30 -24.98 7.86 19.16
C THR A 30 -25.63 6.50 19.33
N GLU A 31 -26.82 6.49 19.95
CA GLU A 31 -27.62 5.30 20.10
C GLU A 31 -28.45 5.04 18.84
N TYR A 32 -28.37 3.82 18.31
CA TYR A 32 -29.06 3.36 17.11
C TYR A 32 -29.89 2.12 17.40
N ILE A 33 -30.92 1.92 16.59
CA ILE A 33 -31.74 0.71 16.59
C ILE A 33 -31.56 0.02 15.24
N ALA A 34 -31.00 -1.19 15.24
CA ALA A 34 -31.07 -2.06 14.10
C ALA A 34 -32.37 -2.86 14.16
N TYR A 35 -33.09 -2.94 13.05
CA TYR A 35 -34.33 -3.70 12.96
C TYR A 35 -34.43 -4.49 11.67
N ALA A 36 -35.15 -5.59 11.72
CA ALA A 36 -35.52 -6.39 10.58
C ALA A 36 -37.01 -6.77 10.66
N ILE A 37 -37.64 -6.86 9.50
CA ILE A 37 -39.04 -7.25 9.37
C ILE A 37 -39.21 -8.22 8.21
N GLY A 38 -39.97 -9.29 8.41
CA GLY A 38 -40.27 -10.23 7.34
C GLY A 38 -41.28 -9.65 6.37
N ILE A 39 -41.04 -9.89 5.08
CA ILE A 39 -41.93 -9.56 3.98
C ILE A 39 -42.18 -10.81 3.11
N ASP A 40 -43.34 -10.89 2.48
CA ASP A 40 -43.65 -11.94 1.49
C ASP A 40 -43.22 -11.53 0.08
N GLU A 41 -43.43 -12.40 -0.89
CA GLU A 41 -43.09 -12.18 -2.31
C GLU A 41 -43.83 -11.00 -2.95
N MET A 42 -44.90 -10.50 -2.31
CA MET A 42 -45.64 -9.30 -2.72
C MET A 42 -45.33 -8.08 -1.86
N PHE A 43 -44.26 -8.16 -1.03
CA PHE A 43 -43.79 -7.10 -0.12
C PHE A 43 -44.77 -6.74 1.00
N TYR A 44 -45.72 -7.61 1.33
CA TYR A 44 -46.53 -7.43 2.53
C TYR A 44 -45.79 -7.90 3.76
N VAL A 45 -45.87 -7.12 4.82
CA VAL A 45 -45.29 -7.46 6.11
C VAL A 45 -45.95 -8.74 6.63
N ASN A 46 -45.15 -9.76 6.87
CA ASN A 46 -45.61 -11.08 7.32
C ASN A 46 -45.05 -11.53 8.68
N SER A 47 -44.23 -10.66 9.32
CA SER A 47 -43.69 -10.90 10.66
C SER A 47 -43.77 -9.65 11.56
N LYS A 48 -43.54 -9.85 12.86
CA LYS A 48 -43.23 -8.75 13.75
C LYS A 48 -41.78 -8.29 13.49
N ALA A 49 -41.51 -6.99 13.68
CA ALA A 49 -40.16 -6.47 13.64
C ALA A 49 -39.33 -7.06 14.79
N GLY A 50 -38.15 -7.61 14.45
CA GLY A 50 -37.07 -7.85 15.39
C GLY A 50 -36.26 -6.59 15.51
N MET A 51 -35.85 -6.18 16.70
CA MET A 51 -35.06 -4.98 16.93
C MET A 51 -33.97 -5.25 17.95
N THR A 52 -32.84 -4.58 17.79
CA THR A 52 -31.76 -4.52 18.77
C THR A 52 -31.18 -3.12 18.83
N GLU A 53 -30.73 -2.70 20.00
CA GLU A 53 -30.14 -1.41 20.23
C GLU A 53 -28.62 -1.55 20.33
N PHE A 54 -27.88 -0.59 19.83
CA PHE A 54 -26.45 -0.46 20.03
C PHE A 54 -26.05 1.01 20.06
N THR A 55 -24.92 1.32 20.67
CA THR A 55 -24.38 2.68 20.69
C THR A 55 -23.03 2.67 20.01
N THR A 56 -22.82 3.58 19.05
CA THR A 56 -21.51 3.78 18.43
C THR A 56 -20.51 4.28 19.48
N LYS A 57 -19.25 3.88 19.37
CA LYS A 57 -18.20 4.40 20.22
C LYS A 57 -18.03 5.91 19.98
N LYS A 58 -17.58 6.64 20.99
CA LYS A 58 -17.14 8.03 20.78
C LYS A 58 -15.82 8.01 20.03
N ALA A 59 -15.67 8.94 19.09
CA ALA A 59 -14.40 9.16 18.43
C ALA A 59 -13.32 9.48 19.48
N VAL A 60 -12.22 8.76 19.43
CA VAL A 60 -11.02 9.05 20.19
C VAL A 60 -10.29 10.18 19.45
N THR A 61 -9.82 11.18 20.19
CA THR A 61 -8.99 12.25 19.62
C THR A 61 -7.60 12.16 20.21
N SER A 62 -6.59 12.21 19.36
CA SER A 62 -5.19 12.29 19.76
C SER A 62 -4.64 13.69 19.46
N SER A 63 -3.66 14.11 20.26
CA SER A 63 -2.87 15.32 20.00
C SER A 63 -1.59 15.01 19.22
N ASN A 64 -1.42 13.79 18.71
CA ASN A 64 -0.23 13.38 17.98
C ASN A 64 -0.04 14.24 16.73
N THR A 65 1.19 14.62 16.50
CA THR A 65 1.65 15.33 15.29
C THR A 65 2.87 14.61 14.74
N PHE A 66 3.08 14.72 13.44
CA PHE A 66 4.08 13.94 12.73
C PHE A 66 5.11 14.89 12.09
N THR A 67 6.37 14.69 12.43
CA THR A 67 7.48 15.38 11.77
C THR A 67 8.09 14.45 10.75
N VAL A 68 7.96 14.80 9.47
CA VAL A 68 8.52 14.05 8.34
C VAL A 68 9.79 14.74 7.89
N ASP A 69 10.93 14.04 7.94
CA ASP A 69 12.24 14.50 7.47
C ASP A 69 12.66 13.64 6.28
N ILE A 70 12.52 14.19 5.06
CA ILE A 70 12.97 13.55 3.83
C ILE A 70 14.41 13.95 3.56
N GLN A 71 15.33 13.01 3.61
CA GLN A 71 16.77 13.25 3.48
C GLN A 71 17.24 13.12 2.02
N GLU A 72 16.87 12.04 1.35
CA GLU A 72 17.22 11.82 -0.05
C GLU A 72 16.10 11.11 -0.80
N THR A 73 15.94 11.43 -2.08
CA THR A 73 15.11 10.66 -3.02
C THR A 73 15.99 10.18 -4.17
N THR A 74 15.77 8.94 -4.59
CA THR A 74 16.35 8.38 -5.81
C THR A 74 15.27 8.23 -6.88
N PHE A 75 15.52 7.48 -7.93
CA PHE A 75 14.51 7.16 -8.93
C PHE A 75 13.53 6.06 -8.47
N CYS A 76 13.85 5.31 -7.42
CA CYS A 76 13.04 4.18 -6.94
C CYS A 76 12.92 4.10 -5.41
N SER A 77 13.48 5.05 -4.66
CA SER A 77 13.46 5.04 -3.20
C SER A 77 13.43 6.44 -2.60
N VAL A 78 13.07 6.52 -1.33
CA VAL A 78 13.18 7.68 -0.48
C VAL A 78 13.86 7.28 0.82
N THR A 79 14.75 8.11 1.34
CA THR A 79 15.32 7.97 2.69
C THR A 79 14.82 9.10 3.57
N GLY A 80 14.60 8.79 4.83
CA GLY A 80 14.11 9.77 5.78
C GLY A 80 13.38 9.11 6.95
N THR A 81 12.79 9.94 7.80
CA THR A 81 12.10 9.46 9.00
C THR A 81 10.79 10.19 9.22
N VAL A 82 9.86 9.49 9.87
CA VAL A 82 8.65 10.09 10.46
C VAL A 82 8.73 9.93 11.96
N THR A 83 8.66 11.04 12.69
CA THR A 83 8.71 11.04 14.15
C THR A 83 7.37 11.54 14.70
N PRO A 84 6.62 10.71 15.44
CA PRO A 84 5.42 11.13 16.15
C PRO A 84 5.78 11.99 17.37
N SER A 85 4.85 12.82 17.83
CA SER A 85 5.06 13.66 19.01
C SER A 85 4.67 12.99 20.33
N ASN A 86 3.97 11.86 20.27
CA ASN A 86 3.59 11.03 21.43
C ASN A 86 3.47 9.56 21.02
N ASP A 87 3.11 8.69 21.98
CA ASP A 87 3.06 7.23 21.82
C ASP A 87 1.69 6.72 21.34
N ASP A 88 0.74 7.60 20.96
CA ASP A 88 -0.56 7.16 20.46
C ASP A 88 -0.40 6.43 19.10
N PRO A 89 -1.17 5.37 18.85
CA PRO A 89 -1.10 4.62 17.61
C PRO A 89 -1.37 5.49 16.37
N PHE A 90 -0.61 5.26 15.30
CA PHE A 90 -0.76 5.99 14.05
C PHE A 90 -0.44 5.14 12.84
N ILE A 91 -1.10 5.46 11.74
CA ILE A 91 -0.80 4.91 10.42
C ILE A 91 0.23 5.81 9.73
N CYS A 92 1.22 5.18 9.12
CA CYS A 92 2.19 5.84 8.25
C CYS A 92 2.40 5.00 6.99
N THR A 93 2.22 5.60 5.82
CA THR A 93 2.47 4.94 4.54
C THR A 93 2.87 5.95 3.46
N ILE A 94 3.29 5.44 2.30
CA ILE A 94 3.60 6.22 1.11
C ILE A 94 2.68 5.78 -0.02
N MET A 95 2.10 6.72 -0.72
CA MET A 95 1.29 6.45 -1.91
C MET A 95 1.51 7.52 -2.97
N THR A 96 1.10 7.26 -4.20
CA THR A 96 1.15 8.30 -5.23
C THR A 96 0.19 9.43 -4.88
N THR A 97 0.61 10.67 -5.16
CA THR A 97 -0.25 11.84 -4.91
C THR A 97 -1.59 11.73 -5.65
N SER A 98 -1.59 11.15 -6.85
CA SER A 98 -2.82 10.96 -7.61
C SER A 98 -3.77 9.91 -7.01
N GLN A 99 -3.24 8.85 -6.37
CA GLN A 99 -4.09 7.91 -5.62
C GLN A 99 -4.74 8.60 -4.42
N LEU A 100 -3.95 9.38 -3.66
CA LEU A 100 -4.46 10.13 -2.51
C LEU A 100 -5.56 11.12 -2.90
N GLU A 101 -5.38 11.86 -4.00
CA GLU A 101 -6.39 12.78 -4.55
C GLU A 101 -7.65 12.06 -5.03
N GLY A 102 -7.51 10.81 -5.48
CA GLY A 102 -8.63 9.98 -5.94
C GLY A 102 -9.59 9.54 -4.83
N PHE A 103 -9.17 9.57 -3.57
CA PHE A 103 -10.03 9.21 -2.44
C PHE A 103 -11.03 10.30 -2.03
N GLY A 104 -10.88 11.54 -2.52
CA GLY A 104 -11.78 12.63 -2.18
C GLY A 104 -11.21 13.55 -1.10
N ASP A 105 -11.96 13.78 -0.03
CA ASP A 105 -11.47 14.60 1.09
C ASP A 105 -10.56 13.82 2.06
N ASP A 106 -9.98 14.53 3.04
CA ASP A 106 -9.03 13.94 3.99
C ASP A 106 -9.66 12.85 4.87
N ALA A 107 -10.96 12.96 5.18
CA ALA A 107 -11.65 11.96 5.97
C ALA A 107 -11.87 10.68 5.17
N ASP A 108 -12.34 10.81 3.92
CA ASP A 108 -12.50 9.69 3.00
C ASP A 108 -11.14 8.99 2.77
N ALA A 109 -10.07 9.77 2.54
CA ALA A 109 -8.73 9.23 2.33
C ALA A 109 -8.25 8.39 3.51
N MET A 110 -8.41 8.86 4.75
CA MET A 110 -7.99 8.11 5.94
C MET A 110 -8.73 6.77 6.08
N TYR A 111 -10.05 6.76 5.83
CA TYR A 111 -10.84 5.53 5.88
C TYR A 111 -10.51 4.57 4.74
N GLU A 112 -10.34 5.04 3.52
CA GLU A 112 -9.98 4.20 2.36
C GLU A 112 -8.60 3.56 2.53
N ILE A 113 -7.62 4.33 3.04
CA ILE A 113 -6.28 3.80 3.36
C ILE A 113 -6.41 2.68 4.39
N ALA A 114 -6.97 2.94 5.56
CA ALA A 114 -7.09 1.95 6.62
C ALA A 114 -7.89 0.73 6.18
N SER A 115 -9.04 0.92 5.52
CA SER A 115 -9.92 -0.16 5.04
C SER A 115 -9.23 -1.07 4.04
N SER A 116 -8.38 -0.54 3.17
CA SER A 116 -7.63 -1.34 2.21
C SER A 116 -6.67 -2.32 2.89
N TYR A 117 -5.99 -1.91 3.96
CA TYR A 117 -5.08 -2.75 4.73
C TYR A 117 -5.82 -3.72 5.67
N ILE A 118 -6.92 -3.26 6.30
CA ILE A 118 -7.79 -4.12 7.12
C ILE A 118 -8.36 -5.27 6.28
N LYS A 119 -8.83 -4.99 5.07
CA LYS A 119 -9.41 -5.99 4.16
C LYS A 119 -8.45 -7.16 3.86
N TRP A 120 -7.15 -6.90 3.82
CA TRP A 120 -6.11 -7.88 3.56
C TRP A 120 -5.44 -8.42 4.82
N ASP A 121 -5.91 -8.01 6.03
CA ASP A 121 -5.35 -8.40 7.34
C ASP A 121 -3.85 -8.05 7.47
N ILE A 122 -3.47 -6.88 6.94
CA ILE A 122 -2.10 -6.35 6.93
C ILE A 122 -2.01 -4.91 7.50
N LEU A 123 -2.95 -4.52 8.35
CA LEU A 123 -2.93 -3.19 8.96
C LEU A 123 -1.66 -2.96 9.80
N ASP A 124 -1.18 -4.01 10.46
CA ASP A 124 0.04 -3.98 11.30
C ASP A 124 1.30 -3.59 10.50
N ASP A 125 1.30 -3.74 9.18
CA ASP A 125 2.44 -3.33 8.33
C ASP A 125 2.62 -1.82 8.25
N ILE A 126 1.56 -1.04 8.55
CA ILE A 126 1.56 0.44 8.48
C ILE A 126 1.14 1.10 9.78
N LEU A 127 0.81 0.33 10.83
CA LEU A 127 0.42 0.81 12.15
C LEU A 127 1.63 0.82 13.09
N TYR A 128 1.92 1.96 13.67
CA TYR A 128 3.07 2.21 14.54
C TYR A 128 2.61 2.81 15.86
N GLU A 129 3.39 2.65 16.93
CA GLU A 129 3.08 3.18 18.26
C GLU A 129 4.34 3.80 18.89
N GLY A 130 4.41 5.13 18.91
CA GLY A 130 5.48 5.90 19.57
C GLY A 130 6.86 5.84 18.93
N GLU A 131 7.07 4.96 17.97
CA GLU A 131 8.37 4.76 17.34
C GLU A 131 8.61 5.70 16.15
N THR A 132 9.88 5.98 15.87
CA THR A 132 10.26 6.66 14.63
C THR A 132 10.24 5.68 13.48
N VAL A 133 9.47 5.98 12.44
CA VAL A 133 9.33 5.17 11.23
C VAL A 133 10.42 5.53 10.24
N ASN A 134 11.07 4.51 9.67
CA ASN A 134 12.08 4.68 8.63
C ASN A 134 11.41 4.56 7.25
N LEU A 135 11.47 5.61 6.43
CA LEU A 135 10.80 5.63 5.12
C LEU A 135 11.35 4.61 4.14
N GLU A 136 12.60 4.19 4.28
CA GLU A 136 13.23 3.17 3.43
C GLU A 136 12.51 1.81 3.49
N SER A 137 11.85 1.51 4.61
CA SER A 137 11.14 0.24 4.81
C SER A 137 9.78 0.18 4.10
N ILE A 138 9.26 1.31 3.62
CA ILE A 138 7.88 1.43 3.14
C ILE A 138 7.77 1.33 1.59
N SER A 139 8.87 1.35 0.82
CA SER A 139 8.78 1.78 -0.57
C SER A 139 9.36 0.89 -1.66
N TYR A 140 8.50 0.56 -2.62
CA TYR A 140 8.86 0.30 -4.02
C TYR A 140 8.31 1.46 -4.86
N LEU A 141 9.17 2.41 -5.22
CA LEU A 141 8.76 3.65 -5.87
C LEU A 141 9.09 3.62 -7.37
N GLU A 142 8.22 4.22 -8.19
CA GLU A 142 8.45 4.40 -9.62
C GLU A 142 9.21 5.70 -9.89
N PRO A 143 10.01 5.77 -10.98
CA PRO A 143 10.72 6.98 -11.37
C PRO A 143 9.78 8.13 -11.75
N GLU A 144 10.26 9.37 -11.61
CA GLU A 144 9.56 10.62 -11.99
C GLU A 144 8.15 10.78 -11.45
N THR A 145 7.81 10.03 -10.39
CA THR A 145 6.46 9.94 -9.83
C THR A 145 6.33 10.79 -8.59
N GLU A 146 5.20 11.49 -8.47
CA GLU A 146 4.87 12.28 -7.28
C GLU A 146 4.20 11.39 -6.24
N TYR A 147 4.79 11.39 -5.05
CA TYR A 147 4.35 10.64 -3.89
C TYR A 147 4.04 11.56 -2.72
N THR A 148 3.25 11.06 -1.81
CA THR A 148 2.97 11.72 -0.52
C THR A 148 3.18 10.73 0.61
N VAL A 149 3.99 11.10 1.60
CA VAL A 149 3.99 10.45 2.90
C VAL A 149 2.74 10.89 3.62
N VAL A 150 1.91 9.94 4.03
CA VAL A 150 0.67 10.19 4.77
C VAL A 150 0.77 9.61 6.16
N CYS A 151 0.39 10.40 7.17
CA CYS A 151 0.37 9.97 8.57
C CYS A 151 -0.91 10.47 9.22
N PHE A 152 -1.52 9.64 10.05
CA PHE A 152 -2.66 10.02 10.87
C PHE A 152 -2.81 9.06 12.06
N GLY A 153 -3.27 9.57 13.19
CA GLY A 153 -3.57 8.73 14.35
C GLY A 153 -4.73 7.79 14.07
N TRP A 154 -4.67 6.57 14.61
CA TRP A 154 -5.64 5.51 14.35
C TRP A 154 -5.96 4.70 15.61
N ASP A 155 -7.25 4.61 15.94
CA ASP A 155 -7.81 3.71 16.96
C ASP A 155 -9.23 3.29 16.52
N GLU A 156 -9.32 2.24 15.68
CA GLU A 156 -10.55 1.81 14.99
C GLU A 156 -11.17 2.90 14.08
N ALA A 157 -10.74 4.13 14.21
CA ALA A 157 -11.11 5.30 13.41
C ALA A 157 -9.96 6.32 13.43
N PRO A 158 -9.94 7.31 12.53
CA PRO A 158 -8.98 8.39 12.57
C PRO A 158 -9.08 9.20 13.87
N THR A 159 -7.94 9.40 14.56
CA THR A 159 -7.86 10.13 15.83
C THR A 159 -7.21 11.51 15.69
N THR A 160 -6.55 11.79 14.54
CA THR A 160 -5.96 13.09 14.18
C THR A 160 -6.39 13.51 12.80
N ALA A 161 -6.06 14.74 12.41
CA ALA A 161 -6.11 15.16 11.02
C ALA A 161 -5.05 14.43 10.18
N LEU A 162 -5.28 14.32 8.86
CA LEU A 162 -4.34 13.75 7.91
C LEU A 162 -3.14 14.68 7.72
N SER A 163 -1.94 14.18 8.00
CA SER A 163 -0.67 14.83 7.69
C SER A 163 -0.17 14.36 6.32
N LYS A 164 0.23 15.30 5.46
CA LYS A 164 0.68 15.04 4.09
C LYS A 164 2.02 15.71 3.84
N THR A 165 3.02 14.95 3.42
CA THR A 165 4.32 15.48 3.02
C THR A 165 4.65 14.98 1.62
N PRO A 166 4.50 15.84 0.58
CA PRO A 166 4.76 15.46 -0.80
C PRO A 166 6.26 15.39 -1.08
N PHE A 167 6.62 14.48 -1.98
CA PHE A 167 7.96 14.41 -2.58
C PHE A 167 7.86 13.86 -4.00
N LYS A 168 8.96 13.95 -4.75
CA LYS A 168 9.04 13.37 -6.10
C LYS A 168 10.29 12.52 -6.23
N THR A 169 10.15 11.35 -6.81
CA THR A 169 11.29 10.52 -7.21
C THR A 169 12.03 11.15 -8.39
N LYS A 170 13.33 10.91 -8.48
CA LYS A 170 14.13 11.37 -9.60
C LYS A 170 13.78 10.59 -10.87
N ALA A 171 14.11 11.16 -12.01
CA ALA A 171 14.09 10.40 -13.27
C ALA A 171 14.97 9.16 -13.13
N ALA A 172 14.54 8.06 -13.71
CA ALA A 172 15.46 6.96 -13.94
C ALA A 172 16.61 7.52 -14.78
N GLY A 173 17.75 7.73 -14.18
CA GLY A 173 18.93 8.15 -14.89
C GLY A 173 19.19 7.11 -15.97
N GLY A 174 19.30 7.53 -17.23
CA GLY A 174 19.72 6.63 -18.28
C GLY A 174 20.93 5.85 -17.76
N ASN A 175 20.87 4.54 -17.86
CA ASN A 175 21.78 3.57 -17.25
C ASN A 175 23.17 4.16 -16.92
N PRO A 176 23.54 4.34 -15.66
CA PRO A 176 24.86 4.86 -15.30
C PRO A 176 26.00 3.89 -15.63
N LYS A 177 25.75 2.89 -16.49
CA LYS A 177 26.72 1.87 -16.91
C LYS A 177 27.32 1.09 -15.75
N GLY A 178 26.50 0.71 -14.78
CA GLY A 178 26.89 -0.14 -13.66
C GLY A 178 27.77 0.56 -12.62
N GLN A 179 27.82 1.90 -12.61
CA GLN A 179 28.64 2.66 -11.64
C GLN A 179 28.07 2.64 -10.21
N ASP A 180 26.79 2.30 -10.06
CA ASP A 180 26.13 2.27 -8.73
C ASP A 180 26.18 0.87 -8.08
N ILE A 181 26.66 -0.13 -8.78
CA ILE A 181 26.84 -1.49 -8.26
C ILE A 181 28.29 -1.92 -8.49
N THR A 182 28.95 -2.35 -7.42
CA THR A 182 30.31 -2.87 -7.50
C THR A 182 30.30 -4.38 -7.28
N PHE A 183 31.19 -5.08 -7.99
CA PHE A 183 31.37 -6.52 -7.88
C PHE A 183 32.77 -6.85 -7.38
N SER A 184 32.86 -7.80 -6.46
CA SER A 184 34.11 -8.40 -6.00
C SER A 184 34.02 -9.92 -6.10
N ILE A 185 34.93 -10.52 -6.88
CA ILE A 185 35.01 -11.98 -6.98
C ILE A 185 35.99 -12.47 -5.91
N THR A 186 35.46 -13.10 -4.88
CA THR A 186 36.25 -13.53 -3.72
C THR A 186 36.79 -14.96 -3.86
N SER A 187 36.17 -15.80 -4.68
CA SER A 187 36.63 -17.17 -4.95
C SER A 187 36.05 -17.70 -6.27
N VAL A 188 36.87 -18.45 -7.00
CA VAL A 188 36.45 -19.19 -8.22
C VAL A 188 36.90 -20.63 -8.08
N MET A 189 35.98 -21.56 -8.30
CA MET A 189 36.21 -23.01 -8.30
C MET A 189 35.77 -23.58 -9.64
N HIS A 190 35.95 -24.90 -9.86
CA HIS A 190 35.59 -25.54 -11.13
C HIS A 190 34.09 -25.48 -11.45
N ASN A 191 33.21 -25.34 -10.45
CA ASN A 191 31.77 -25.33 -10.61
C ASN A 191 31.05 -24.28 -9.74
N LYS A 192 31.80 -23.36 -9.10
CA LYS A 192 31.28 -22.36 -8.17
C LYS A 192 32.12 -21.10 -8.20
N ALA A 193 31.49 -19.96 -8.16
CA ALA A 193 32.13 -18.69 -7.86
C ALA A 193 31.43 -18.06 -6.65
N ILE A 194 32.16 -17.29 -5.87
CA ILE A 194 31.63 -16.44 -4.80
C ILE A 194 31.87 -15.01 -5.27
N VAL A 195 30.77 -14.30 -5.46
CA VAL A 195 30.72 -12.91 -5.90
C VAL A 195 30.05 -12.10 -4.82
N GLU A 196 30.69 -11.04 -4.40
CA GLU A 196 30.14 -10.04 -3.51
C GLU A 196 29.60 -8.90 -4.38
N ILE A 197 28.35 -8.52 -4.16
CA ILE A 197 27.67 -7.45 -4.86
C ILE A 197 27.43 -6.34 -3.84
N THR A 198 27.92 -5.14 -4.12
CA THR A 198 27.73 -3.98 -3.25
C THR A 198 27.00 -2.89 -4.04
N PRO A 199 25.67 -2.78 -3.89
CA PRO A 199 24.92 -1.70 -4.48
C PRO A 199 25.14 -0.41 -3.73
N LYS A 200 24.78 0.71 -4.36
CA LYS A 200 24.61 1.98 -3.66
C LYS A 200 23.41 1.88 -2.72
N LEU A 201 23.49 2.53 -1.57
CA LEU A 201 22.40 2.55 -0.58
C LEU A 201 21.07 2.96 -1.23
N GLY A 202 20.00 2.24 -0.94
CA GLY A 202 18.64 2.46 -1.49
C GLY A 202 18.46 2.03 -2.95
N LEU A 203 19.42 1.32 -3.55
CA LEU A 203 19.28 0.76 -4.88
C LEU A 203 18.71 -0.66 -4.81
N HIS A 204 17.53 -0.87 -5.39
CA HIS A 204 17.02 -2.21 -5.63
C HIS A 204 17.70 -2.79 -6.87
N TYR A 205 18.11 -4.03 -6.82
CA TYR A 205 18.81 -4.66 -7.91
C TYR A 205 18.40 -6.12 -8.10
N PHE A 206 18.40 -6.53 -9.34
CA PHE A 206 18.30 -7.93 -9.72
C PHE A 206 19.71 -8.50 -9.92
N TYR A 207 19.93 -9.75 -9.56
CA TYR A 207 21.17 -10.43 -9.83
C TYR A 207 20.94 -11.83 -10.40
N ASP A 208 21.74 -12.19 -11.37
CA ASP A 208 21.79 -13.55 -11.92
C ASP A 208 23.18 -13.80 -12.53
N CYS A 209 23.42 -15.02 -12.96
CA CYS A 209 24.64 -15.43 -13.60
C CYS A 209 24.30 -16.24 -14.85
N MET A 210 24.85 -15.84 -16.01
CA MET A 210 24.67 -16.53 -17.27
C MET A 210 26.02 -16.84 -17.93
N PRO A 211 26.10 -17.86 -18.81
CA PRO A 211 27.25 -18.04 -19.68
C PRO A 211 27.45 -16.82 -20.59
N ALA A 212 28.69 -16.35 -20.73
CA ALA A 212 28.98 -15.21 -21.59
C ALA A 212 28.56 -15.44 -23.05
N ALA A 213 28.61 -16.68 -23.54
CA ALA A 213 28.15 -17.04 -24.88
C ALA A 213 26.64 -16.79 -25.07
N LEU A 214 25.84 -17.03 -24.01
CA LEU A 214 24.40 -16.76 -24.05
C LEU A 214 24.12 -15.26 -24.15
N LEU A 215 24.86 -14.43 -23.42
CA LEU A 215 24.73 -12.98 -23.54
C LEU A 215 25.05 -12.49 -24.97
N GLU A 216 26.06 -13.04 -25.62
CA GLU A 216 26.41 -12.69 -27.01
C GLU A 216 25.30 -13.12 -28.00
N GLU A 217 24.62 -14.25 -27.77
CA GLU A 217 23.46 -14.66 -28.57
C GLU A 217 22.30 -13.66 -28.43
N TYR A 218 21.96 -13.23 -27.21
CA TYR A 218 20.94 -12.21 -26.99
C TYR A 218 21.33 -10.86 -27.62
N LYS A 219 22.57 -10.42 -27.46
CA LYS A 219 23.07 -9.20 -28.11
C LYS A 219 22.96 -9.23 -29.61
N ALA A 220 23.18 -10.38 -30.20
CA ALA A 220 23.06 -10.54 -31.67
C ALA A 220 21.61 -10.44 -32.14
N SER A 221 20.62 -10.81 -31.31
CA SER A 221 19.20 -10.71 -31.64
C SER A 221 18.60 -9.34 -31.29
N GLU A 222 19.01 -8.73 -30.18
CA GLU A 222 18.41 -7.50 -29.66
C GLU A 222 19.15 -6.21 -30.07
N GLY A 223 20.40 -6.30 -30.47
CA GLY A 223 21.19 -5.19 -30.99
C GLY A 223 22.04 -4.46 -29.98
N SER A 224 21.76 -4.58 -28.68
CA SER A 224 22.58 -3.99 -27.61
C SER A 224 22.65 -4.92 -26.40
N GLU A 225 23.63 -4.64 -25.49
CA GLU A 225 23.81 -5.37 -24.24
C GLU A 225 22.68 -5.09 -23.27
N ASP A 226 22.22 -3.84 -23.21
CA ASP A 226 21.14 -3.43 -22.30
C ASP A 226 19.82 -4.10 -22.68
N GLU A 227 19.48 -4.14 -23.99
CA GLU A 227 18.29 -4.83 -24.49
C GLU A 227 18.36 -6.35 -24.28
N ALA A 228 19.52 -6.95 -24.46
CA ALA A 228 19.76 -8.36 -24.18
C ALA A 228 19.53 -8.71 -22.70
N ILE A 229 20.01 -7.89 -21.77
CA ILE A 229 19.81 -8.08 -20.34
C ILE A 229 18.34 -7.87 -19.96
N CYS A 230 17.66 -6.85 -20.51
CA CYS A 230 16.22 -6.62 -20.28
C CYS A 230 15.39 -7.82 -20.72
N ARG A 231 15.64 -8.35 -21.91
CA ARG A 231 14.95 -9.55 -22.41
C ARG A 231 15.18 -10.76 -21.53
N PHE A 232 16.42 -10.98 -21.11
CA PHE A 232 16.74 -12.06 -20.18
C PHE A 232 16.01 -11.91 -18.83
N LEU A 233 15.88 -10.68 -18.34
CA LEU A 233 15.13 -10.36 -17.13
C LEU A 233 13.62 -10.65 -17.32
N ASP A 234 13.03 -10.22 -18.44
CA ASP A 234 11.62 -10.48 -18.75
C ASP A 234 11.31 -11.97 -18.78
N GLU A 235 12.16 -12.77 -19.42
CA GLU A 235 12.04 -14.23 -19.43
C GLU A 235 12.10 -14.83 -18.01
N ARG A 236 12.90 -14.25 -17.11
CA ARG A 236 12.99 -14.70 -15.72
C ARG A 236 11.76 -14.33 -14.89
N ILE A 237 11.20 -13.16 -15.12
CA ILE A 237 9.98 -12.69 -14.44
C ILE A 237 8.78 -13.54 -14.86
N ASP A 238 8.65 -13.84 -16.16
CA ASP A 238 7.57 -14.68 -16.71
C ASP A 238 7.59 -16.10 -16.11
N PHE A 239 8.75 -16.61 -15.74
CA PHE A 239 8.89 -17.90 -15.05
C PHE A 239 8.63 -17.84 -13.54
N GLY A 240 8.20 -16.69 -12.98
CA GLY A 240 7.90 -16.53 -11.57
C GLY A 240 9.13 -16.61 -10.65
N ALA A 241 10.30 -16.25 -11.15
CA ALA A 241 11.52 -16.24 -10.38
C ALA A 241 11.52 -15.10 -9.34
N GLU A 242 11.44 -15.44 -8.05
CA GLU A 242 11.60 -14.51 -6.93
C GLU A 242 13.10 -14.25 -6.68
N TYR A 243 13.73 -13.39 -7.49
CA TYR A 243 15.16 -13.09 -7.39
C TYR A 243 15.44 -11.61 -7.10
N PHE A 244 14.54 -10.92 -6.41
CA PHE A 244 14.81 -9.56 -5.97
C PHE A 244 15.46 -9.58 -4.59
N SER A 245 16.56 -8.84 -4.45
CA SER A 245 17.19 -8.57 -3.16
C SER A 245 17.13 -7.07 -2.91
N SER A 246 16.68 -6.68 -1.72
CA SER A 246 16.76 -5.33 -1.19
C SER A 246 17.86 -5.26 -0.13
N THR A 247 18.61 -4.17 -0.10
CA THR A 247 19.61 -3.87 0.93
C THR A 247 19.16 -2.75 1.81
#